data_aa69bf26ac13c50da3218823936174dd
#
_entry.id   aa69bf26ac13c50da3218823936174dd
#
_cell.length_a   1.000
_cell.length_b   1.000
_cell.length_c   1.000
_cell.angle_alpha   90.00
_cell.angle_beta   90.00
_cell.angle_gamma   90.00
#
_symmetry.space_group_name_H-M   'P 1'
#
loop_
_entity.id
_entity.type
_entity.pdbx_description
1 polymer ?
#
loop_
_entity_poly.entity_id
_entity_poly.type
_entity_poly.pdbx_seq_one_letter_code
_entity_poly.pdbx_strand_id
1 'polypeptide(L)'
;MDRSEIIFLTIKPNKIEEISNQLKNLLSNQLIISFIAGLKFNKLKTLLEGHENIIRAMPTLGISSGSSPIAIYTDLNIDKNHALDVLNILGRCLKIEEEQFDAFTSIFGAGPAFISHLSNILSKIAKEHGFIDPEPWIRDILEGTSYIHKSIESNKFEDIMEMVASKGGVTEAALNKINTEGIEKIWKEAINDAI
;
A
#
# COMPACT_ATOMS: atom_id res chain seq x y z
N MET A 1 -23.11 15.38 -12.23
CA MET A 1 -21.81 15.95 -11.80
C MET A 1 -21.96 17.26 -11.04
N ASP A 2 -22.95 18.08 -11.32
CA ASP A 2 -23.15 19.38 -10.65
C ASP A 2 -23.33 19.34 -9.12
N ARG A 3 -23.37 18.16 -8.51
CA ARG A 3 -23.55 17.96 -7.06
C ARG A 3 -22.35 17.31 -6.37
N SER A 4 -21.29 16.97 -7.11
CA SER A 4 -20.11 16.32 -6.55
C SER A 4 -18.99 17.33 -6.36
N GLU A 5 -18.40 17.37 -5.17
CA GLU A 5 -17.21 18.16 -4.88
C GLU A 5 -15.92 17.40 -5.18
N ILE A 6 -15.96 16.06 -5.00
CA ILE A 6 -14.83 15.16 -5.24
C ILE A 6 -15.24 14.06 -6.21
N ILE A 7 -14.36 13.77 -7.16
CA ILE A 7 -14.51 12.69 -8.14
C ILE A 7 -13.32 11.73 -8.02
N PHE A 8 -13.60 10.46 -7.74
CA PHE A 8 -12.59 9.41 -7.71
C PHE A 8 -12.47 8.73 -9.08
N LEU A 9 -11.27 8.72 -9.65
CA LEU A 9 -10.94 7.96 -10.85
C LEU A 9 -10.33 6.62 -10.46
N THR A 10 -11.16 5.58 -10.47
CA THR A 10 -10.81 4.20 -10.08
C THR A 10 -10.84 3.24 -11.27
N ILE A 11 -10.55 3.75 -12.46
CA ILE A 11 -10.60 3.02 -13.73
C ILE A 11 -9.24 2.45 -14.11
N LYS A 12 -9.23 1.49 -15.04
CA LYS A 12 -7.98 0.95 -15.61
C LYS A 12 -7.28 2.02 -16.46
N PRO A 13 -5.93 2.03 -16.53
CA PRO A 13 -5.17 3.03 -17.28
C PRO A 13 -5.56 3.16 -18.76
N ASN A 14 -5.92 2.07 -19.41
CA ASN A 14 -6.33 2.06 -20.83
C ASN A 14 -7.70 2.71 -21.11
N LYS A 15 -8.44 3.10 -20.06
CA LYS A 15 -9.75 3.76 -20.19
C LYS A 15 -9.70 5.27 -19.96
N ILE A 16 -8.56 5.81 -19.55
CA ILE A 16 -8.48 7.22 -19.14
C ILE A 16 -8.75 8.18 -20.29
N GLU A 17 -8.30 7.89 -21.50
CA GLU A 17 -8.51 8.76 -22.67
C GLU A 17 -9.99 8.87 -23.04
N GLU A 18 -10.72 7.75 -23.00
CA GLU A 18 -12.15 7.73 -23.23
C GLU A 18 -12.91 8.55 -22.18
N ILE A 19 -12.58 8.32 -20.91
CA ILE A 19 -13.26 8.97 -19.78
C ILE A 19 -12.90 10.46 -19.68
N SER A 20 -11.65 10.83 -19.92
CA SER A 20 -11.24 12.24 -19.88
C SER A 20 -11.98 13.07 -20.94
N ASN A 21 -12.20 12.51 -22.13
CA ASN A 21 -12.99 13.18 -23.17
C ASN A 21 -14.46 13.46 -22.75
N GLN A 22 -15.01 12.61 -21.88
CA GLN A 22 -16.35 12.83 -21.32
C GLN A 22 -16.32 13.82 -20.16
N LEU A 23 -15.28 13.77 -19.32
CA LEU A 23 -15.16 14.55 -18.09
C LEU A 23 -14.84 16.03 -18.37
N LYS A 24 -13.92 16.32 -19.29
CA LYS A 24 -13.36 17.66 -19.50
C LYS A 24 -14.39 18.76 -19.67
N ASN A 25 -15.52 18.46 -20.32
CA ASN A 25 -16.62 19.42 -20.53
C ASN A 25 -17.60 19.49 -19.34
N LEU A 26 -17.43 18.65 -18.32
CA LEU A 26 -18.31 18.55 -17.16
C LEU A 26 -17.61 19.04 -15.88
N LEU A 27 -16.28 19.20 -15.93
CA LEU A 27 -15.49 19.66 -14.80
C LEU A 27 -15.60 21.19 -14.67
N SER A 28 -15.71 21.62 -13.42
CA SER A 28 -15.59 23.03 -13.03
C SER A 28 -14.52 23.15 -11.93
N ASN A 29 -14.91 23.06 -10.66
CA ASN A 29 -14.02 23.18 -9.51
C ASN A 29 -13.87 21.88 -8.72
N GLN A 30 -14.39 20.75 -9.23
CA GLN A 30 -14.33 19.47 -8.54
C GLN A 30 -12.88 19.06 -8.31
N LEU A 31 -12.63 18.46 -7.16
CA LEU A 31 -11.36 17.80 -6.89
C LEU A 31 -11.35 16.41 -7.54
N ILE A 32 -10.35 16.14 -8.36
CA ILE A 32 -10.12 14.82 -8.95
C ILE A 32 -9.11 14.07 -8.10
N ILE A 33 -9.50 12.92 -7.58
CA ILE A 33 -8.58 11.99 -6.92
C ILE A 33 -8.39 10.77 -7.82
N SER A 34 -7.19 10.61 -8.38
CA SER A 34 -6.87 9.53 -9.31
C SER A 34 -6.14 8.39 -8.61
N PHE A 35 -6.72 7.18 -8.65
CA PHE A 35 -6.12 5.92 -8.23
C PHE A 35 -5.57 5.11 -9.41
N ILE A 36 -5.37 5.76 -10.57
CA ILE A 36 -4.95 5.08 -11.79
C ILE A 36 -3.45 4.76 -11.71
N ALA A 37 -3.14 3.47 -11.70
CA ALA A 37 -1.76 3.00 -11.68
C ALA A 37 -0.99 3.41 -12.96
N GLY A 38 0.29 3.80 -12.82
CA GLY A 38 1.17 4.13 -13.93
C GLY A 38 0.82 5.43 -14.67
N LEU A 39 -0.24 6.15 -14.28
CA LEU A 39 -0.61 7.42 -14.91
C LEU A 39 0.07 8.59 -14.19
N LYS A 40 0.99 9.25 -14.86
CA LYS A 40 1.70 10.42 -14.33
C LYS A 40 0.78 11.63 -14.21
N PHE A 41 1.02 12.45 -13.19
CA PHE A 41 0.24 13.65 -12.84
C PHE A 41 0.11 14.62 -14.03
N ASN A 42 1.21 14.97 -14.68
CA ASN A 42 1.20 15.86 -15.84
C ASN A 42 0.42 15.30 -17.03
N LYS A 43 0.45 13.97 -17.24
CA LYS A 43 -0.34 13.32 -18.30
C LYS A 43 -1.84 13.43 -17.98
N LEU A 44 -2.22 13.20 -16.72
CA LEU A 44 -3.60 13.34 -16.27
C LEU A 44 -4.08 14.79 -16.41
N LYS A 45 -3.26 15.77 -15.99
CA LYS A 45 -3.56 17.21 -16.13
C LYS A 45 -3.78 17.58 -17.61
N THR A 46 -2.96 17.08 -18.52
CA THR A 46 -3.11 17.30 -19.96
C THR A 46 -4.41 16.69 -20.49
N LEU A 47 -4.74 15.45 -20.09
CA LEU A 47 -5.97 14.78 -20.53
C LEU A 47 -7.25 15.48 -20.03
N LEU A 48 -7.16 16.18 -18.92
CA LEU A 48 -8.27 16.96 -18.34
C LEU A 48 -8.20 18.47 -18.74
N GLU A 49 -7.50 18.79 -19.83
CA GLU A 49 -7.40 20.15 -20.42
C GLU A 49 -6.89 21.22 -19.44
N GLY A 50 -5.95 20.86 -18.56
CA GLY A 50 -5.34 21.75 -17.59
C GLY A 50 -6.14 21.94 -16.31
N HIS A 51 -7.12 21.07 -16.03
CA HIS A 51 -7.79 21.07 -14.73
C HIS A 51 -6.74 20.99 -13.60
N GLU A 52 -6.81 21.90 -12.64
CA GLU A 52 -5.73 22.07 -11.65
C GLU A 52 -6.01 21.33 -10.34
N ASN A 53 -7.27 21.10 -10.00
CA ASN A 53 -7.66 20.45 -8.75
C ASN A 53 -7.50 18.93 -8.85
N ILE A 54 -6.25 18.44 -8.86
CA ILE A 54 -5.94 17.02 -9.02
C ILE A 54 -5.05 16.54 -7.86
N ILE A 55 -5.38 15.36 -7.34
CA ILE A 55 -4.53 14.54 -6.49
C ILE A 55 -4.29 13.20 -7.19
N ARG A 56 -3.05 12.84 -7.41
CA ARG A 56 -2.66 11.47 -7.71
C ARG A 56 -2.52 10.72 -6.38
N ALA A 57 -3.22 9.61 -6.24
CA ALA A 57 -3.15 8.79 -5.03
C ALA A 57 -3.00 7.30 -5.41
N MET A 58 -2.25 6.56 -4.60
CA MET A 58 -2.05 5.12 -4.80
C MET A 58 -2.32 4.40 -3.48
N PRO A 59 -3.51 3.83 -3.30
CA PRO A 59 -3.82 2.97 -2.18
C PRO A 59 -3.33 1.54 -2.41
N THR A 60 -3.36 0.75 -1.34
CA THR A 60 -3.19 -0.71 -1.37
C THR A 60 -4.52 -1.43 -1.16
N LEU A 61 -4.54 -2.77 -1.19
CA LEU A 61 -5.75 -3.55 -0.90
C LEU A 61 -6.31 -3.32 0.52
N GLY A 62 -5.51 -2.78 1.45
CA GLY A 62 -5.96 -2.41 2.79
C GLY A 62 -7.00 -1.29 2.84
N ILE A 63 -7.34 -0.68 1.71
CA ILE A 63 -8.35 0.38 1.59
C ILE A 63 -9.72 -0.06 2.12
N SER A 64 -10.09 -1.32 1.93
CA SER A 64 -11.38 -1.86 2.39
C SER A 64 -11.53 -1.94 3.91
N SER A 65 -10.41 -1.93 4.64
CA SER A 65 -10.37 -1.96 6.11
C SER A 65 -9.91 -0.64 6.73
N GLY A 66 -9.75 0.43 5.94
CA GLY A 66 -9.22 1.70 6.42
C GLY A 66 -7.74 1.62 6.88
N SER A 67 -7.01 0.59 6.46
CA SER A 67 -5.63 0.32 6.89
C SER A 67 -4.63 0.36 5.72
N SER A 68 -4.94 1.12 4.68
CA SER A 68 -4.07 1.29 3.52
C SER A 68 -3.00 2.35 3.78
N PRO A 69 -1.70 2.10 3.53
CA PRO A 69 -0.81 3.19 3.18
C PRO A 69 -1.25 3.75 1.82
N ILE A 70 -1.34 5.07 1.71
CA ILE A 70 -1.79 5.77 0.50
C ILE A 70 -0.73 6.80 0.12
N ALA A 71 0.00 6.55 -0.96
CA ALA A 71 0.87 7.58 -1.52
C ALA A 71 0.03 8.67 -2.18
N ILE A 72 0.41 9.94 -1.99
CA ILE A 72 -0.26 11.08 -2.62
C ILE A 72 0.77 12.03 -3.22
N TYR A 73 0.43 12.55 -4.41
CA TYR A 73 1.15 13.64 -5.08
C TYR A 73 0.16 14.66 -5.64
N THR A 74 0.50 15.92 -5.48
CA THR A 74 -0.29 17.04 -6.02
C THR A 74 0.49 18.35 -5.93
N ASP A 75 0.19 19.29 -6.83
CA ASP A 75 0.67 20.67 -6.78
C ASP A 75 -0.15 21.55 -5.82
N LEU A 76 -1.26 21.03 -5.29
CA LEU A 76 -2.15 21.75 -4.40
C LEU A 76 -1.58 21.88 -2.98
N ASN A 77 -1.97 22.95 -2.29
CA ASN A 77 -1.82 22.99 -0.83
C ASN A 77 -2.89 22.12 -0.17
N ILE A 78 -2.50 20.85 0.07
CA ILE A 78 -3.39 19.81 0.59
C ILE A 78 -3.92 20.11 1.99
N ASP A 79 -3.17 20.85 2.82
CA ASP A 79 -3.53 21.12 4.22
C ASP A 79 -4.80 21.98 4.35
N LYS A 80 -5.27 22.56 3.24
CA LYS A 80 -6.49 23.37 3.19
C LYS A 80 -7.69 22.66 2.56
N ASN A 81 -7.53 21.44 2.11
CA ASN A 81 -8.56 20.69 1.40
C ASN A 81 -9.09 19.53 2.22
N HIS A 82 -10.40 19.37 2.29
CA HIS A 82 -11.08 18.18 2.87
C HIS A 82 -10.71 16.85 2.19
N ALA A 83 -9.88 16.88 1.16
CA ALA A 83 -9.39 15.71 0.46
C ALA A 83 -8.63 14.73 1.37
N LEU A 84 -7.78 15.27 2.26
CA LEU A 84 -7.04 14.43 3.21
C LEU A 84 -7.98 13.77 4.21
N ASP A 85 -9.03 14.45 4.64
CA ASP A 85 -10.01 13.88 5.58
C ASP A 85 -10.68 12.66 4.96
N VAL A 86 -11.07 12.77 3.67
CA VAL A 86 -11.70 11.66 2.94
C VAL A 86 -10.70 10.52 2.70
N LEU A 87 -9.47 10.83 2.27
CA LEU A 87 -8.44 9.81 2.04
C LEU A 87 -8.01 9.13 3.35
N ASN A 88 -7.96 9.84 4.48
CA ASN A 88 -7.60 9.28 5.79
C ASN A 88 -8.66 8.31 6.35
N ILE A 89 -9.91 8.36 5.87
CA ILE A 89 -10.90 7.31 6.14
C ILE A 89 -10.47 5.97 5.52
N LEU A 90 -9.82 6.03 4.36
CA LEU A 90 -9.38 4.86 3.60
C LEU A 90 -8.03 4.32 4.09
N GLY A 91 -7.24 5.14 4.81
CA GLY A 91 -5.95 4.74 5.35
C GLY A 91 -5.03 5.92 5.64
N ARG A 92 -3.75 5.63 5.87
CA ARG A 92 -2.74 6.65 6.18
C ARG A 92 -2.17 7.25 4.91
N CYS A 93 -2.35 8.56 4.70
CA CYS A 93 -1.76 9.29 3.57
C CYS A 93 -0.28 9.63 3.83
N LEU A 94 0.53 9.45 2.79
CA LEU A 94 1.93 9.82 2.74
C LEU A 94 2.17 10.66 1.48
N LYS A 95 2.52 11.94 1.66
CA LYS A 95 2.94 12.79 0.55
C LYS A 95 4.34 12.37 0.11
N ILE A 96 4.49 12.06 -1.17
CA ILE A 96 5.75 11.65 -1.79
C ILE A 96 5.96 12.42 -3.10
N GLU A 97 7.19 12.40 -3.61
CA GLU A 97 7.48 12.90 -4.94
C GLU A 97 6.95 11.93 -6.01
N GLU A 98 6.62 12.44 -7.19
CA GLU A 98 5.99 11.60 -8.23
C GLU A 98 6.90 10.44 -8.66
N GLU A 99 8.20 10.64 -8.67
CA GLU A 99 9.21 9.64 -9.02
C GLU A 99 9.25 8.45 -8.06
N GLN A 100 8.73 8.62 -6.83
CA GLN A 100 8.69 7.57 -5.82
C GLN A 100 7.48 6.63 -5.97
N PHE A 101 6.51 6.93 -6.87
CA PHE A 101 5.30 6.11 -6.99
C PHE A 101 5.55 4.68 -7.43
N ASP A 102 6.53 4.44 -8.30
CA ASP A 102 6.84 3.09 -8.76
C ASP A 102 7.47 2.28 -7.63
N ALA A 103 8.40 2.86 -6.88
CA ALA A 103 8.95 2.25 -5.67
C ALA A 103 7.88 2.02 -4.59
N PHE A 104 6.98 3.00 -4.37
CA PHE A 104 5.86 2.84 -3.45
C PHE A 104 4.96 1.66 -3.86
N THR A 105 4.66 1.54 -5.15
CA THR A 105 3.82 0.46 -5.68
C THR A 105 4.48 -0.89 -5.49
N SER A 106 5.78 -0.99 -5.78
CA SER A 106 6.54 -2.23 -5.66
C SER A 106 6.75 -2.68 -4.20
N ILE A 107 6.86 -1.74 -3.26
CA ILE A 107 7.07 -2.06 -1.84
C ILE A 107 5.73 -2.21 -1.12
N PHE A 108 4.91 -1.16 -1.12
CA PHE A 108 3.69 -1.09 -0.30
C PHE A 108 2.47 -1.63 -1.05
N GLY A 109 2.35 -1.35 -2.36
CA GLY A 109 1.27 -1.86 -3.20
C GLY A 109 1.29 -3.39 -3.29
N ALA A 110 2.47 -3.97 -3.49
CA ALA A 110 2.68 -5.41 -3.52
C ALA A 110 2.75 -6.04 -2.11
N GLY A 111 2.90 -5.24 -1.05
CA GLY A 111 3.05 -5.70 0.33
C GLY A 111 2.06 -6.78 0.77
N PRO A 112 0.75 -6.66 0.52
CA PRO A 112 -0.21 -7.72 0.85
C PRO A 112 0.10 -9.05 0.18
N ALA A 113 0.60 -9.05 -1.06
CA ALA A 113 1.02 -10.27 -1.75
C ALA A 113 2.28 -10.89 -1.11
N PHE A 114 3.24 -10.07 -0.69
CA PHE A 114 4.44 -10.54 -0.02
C PHE A 114 4.13 -11.19 1.33
N ILE A 115 3.29 -10.57 2.14
CA ILE A 115 2.83 -11.13 3.42
C ILE A 115 2.05 -12.42 3.19
N SER A 116 1.16 -12.45 2.17
CA SER A 116 0.43 -13.68 1.82
C SER A 116 1.35 -14.80 1.32
N HIS A 117 2.42 -14.46 0.61
CA HIS A 117 3.42 -15.43 0.16
C HIS A 117 4.16 -16.06 1.35
N LEU A 118 4.63 -15.24 2.30
CA LEU A 118 5.24 -15.73 3.55
C LEU A 118 4.26 -16.62 4.31
N SER A 119 3.02 -16.20 4.46
CA SER A 119 1.96 -16.98 5.13
C SER A 119 1.74 -18.34 4.46
N ASN A 120 1.77 -18.39 3.13
CA ASN A 120 1.66 -19.63 2.38
C ASN A 120 2.86 -20.56 2.60
N ILE A 121 4.08 -20.01 2.72
CA ILE A 121 5.27 -20.80 3.08
C ILE A 121 5.09 -21.42 4.47
N LEU A 122 4.70 -20.62 5.47
CA LEU A 122 4.48 -21.11 6.82
C LEU A 122 3.39 -22.18 6.87
N SER A 123 2.30 -22.02 6.11
CA SER A 123 1.24 -23.02 6.01
C SER A 123 1.74 -24.34 5.41
N LYS A 124 2.57 -24.31 4.37
CA LYS A 124 3.17 -25.51 3.78
C LYS A 124 4.07 -26.25 4.79
N ILE A 125 4.94 -25.51 5.47
CA ILE A 125 5.84 -26.07 6.49
C ILE A 125 5.02 -26.69 7.63
N ALA A 126 3.96 -26.03 8.09
CA ALA A 126 3.08 -26.57 9.12
C ALA A 126 2.46 -27.92 8.68
N LYS A 127 1.99 -28.02 7.43
CA LYS A 127 1.46 -29.29 6.88
C LYS A 127 2.52 -30.40 6.83
N GLU A 128 3.76 -30.08 6.48
CA GLU A 128 4.88 -31.00 6.50
C GLU A 128 5.16 -31.54 7.91
N HIS A 129 4.86 -30.75 8.95
CA HIS A 129 4.95 -31.16 10.37
C HIS A 129 3.66 -31.79 10.91
N GLY A 130 2.69 -32.13 10.05
CA GLY A 130 1.49 -32.87 10.42
C GLY A 130 0.31 -32.00 10.92
N PHE A 131 0.38 -30.68 10.82
CA PHE A 131 -0.76 -29.83 11.15
C PHE A 131 -1.81 -29.92 10.04
N ILE A 132 -3.05 -30.18 10.41
CA ILE A 132 -4.20 -30.23 9.50
C ILE A 132 -4.80 -28.82 9.43
N ASP A 133 -5.02 -28.31 8.19
CA ASP A 133 -5.65 -27.03 7.92
C ASP A 133 -5.04 -25.85 8.73
N PRO A 134 -3.74 -25.56 8.62
CA PRO A 134 -3.09 -24.54 9.45
C PRO A 134 -3.44 -23.11 9.05
N GLU A 135 -4.09 -22.88 7.94
CA GLU A 135 -4.40 -21.55 7.40
C GLU A 135 -5.16 -20.63 8.38
N PRO A 136 -6.16 -21.08 9.17
CA PRO A 136 -6.80 -20.24 10.18
C PRO A 136 -5.79 -19.73 11.22
N TRP A 137 -4.92 -20.59 11.71
CA TRP A 137 -3.91 -20.23 12.73
C TRP A 137 -2.87 -19.24 12.18
N ILE A 138 -2.50 -19.36 10.90
CA ILE A 138 -1.62 -18.39 10.24
C ILE A 138 -2.32 -17.01 10.13
N ARG A 139 -3.63 -16.98 9.88
CA ARG A 139 -4.40 -15.72 9.90
C ARG A 139 -4.44 -15.10 11.29
N ASP A 140 -4.60 -15.92 12.34
CA ASP A 140 -4.57 -15.45 13.73
C ASP A 140 -3.20 -14.84 14.08
N ILE A 141 -2.10 -15.42 13.57
CA ILE A 141 -0.75 -14.85 13.72
C ILE A 141 -0.67 -13.47 13.05
N LEU A 142 -1.19 -13.31 11.82
CA LEU A 142 -1.20 -12.03 11.10
C LEU A 142 -1.98 -10.96 11.86
N GLU A 143 -3.19 -11.31 12.31
CA GLU A 143 -4.04 -10.40 13.07
C GLU A 143 -3.40 -10.01 14.40
N GLY A 144 -2.94 -10.98 15.18
CA GLY A 144 -2.27 -10.75 16.46
C GLY A 144 -1.01 -9.90 16.32
N THR A 145 -0.17 -10.18 15.32
CA THR A 145 1.02 -9.38 15.04
C THR A 145 0.67 -7.94 14.66
N SER A 146 -0.34 -7.75 13.80
CA SER A 146 -0.83 -6.42 13.44
C SER A 146 -1.33 -5.65 14.66
N TYR A 147 -2.07 -6.32 15.56
CA TYR A 147 -2.54 -5.72 16.80
C TYR A 147 -1.39 -5.29 17.71
N ILE A 148 -0.37 -6.13 17.89
CA ILE A 148 0.82 -5.81 18.69
C ILE A 148 1.50 -4.57 18.12
N HIS A 149 1.76 -4.50 16.81
CA HIS A 149 2.37 -3.34 16.16
C HIS A 149 1.58 -2.04 16.35
N LYS A 150 0.26 -2.12 16.50
CA LYS A 150 -0.58 -0.95 16.77
C LYS A 150 -0.61 -0.54 18.25
N SER A 151 -0.30 -1.47 19.15
CA SER A 151 -0.46 -1.31 20.61
C SER A 151 0.82 -0.89 21.29
N ILE A 152 1.99 -1.19 20.75
CA ILE A 152 3.28 -0.81 21.33
C ILE A 152 3.63 0.63 20.94
N GLU A 153 4.29 1.36 21.86
CA GLU A 153 4.75 2.73 21.60
C GLU A 153 5.92 2.79 20.62
N SER A 154 6.65 1.68 20.46
CA SER A 154 7.78 1.61 19.53
C SER A 154 7.31 1.54 18.08
N ASN A 155 8.04 2.26 17.21
CA ASN A 155 7.88 2.21 15.76
C ASN A 155 8.90 1.26 15.09
N LYS A 156 9.65 0.47 15.87
CA LYS A 156 10.68 -0.43 15.35
C LYS A 156 10.15 -1.87 15.28
N PHE A 157 10.32 -2.50 14.13
CA PHE A 157 9.94 -3.90 13.95
C PHE A 157 10.83 -4.85 14.76
N GLU A 158 12.07 -4.44 15.02
CA GLU A 158 13.05 -5.18 15.83
C GLU A 158 12.53 -5.44 17.25
N ASP A 159 11.84 -4.48 17.87
CA ASP A 159 11.35 -4.62 19.24
C ASP A 159 10.36 -5.79 19.38
N ILE A 160 9.52 -6.04 18.37
CA ILE A 160 8.62 -7.21 18.39
C ILE A 160 9.41 -8.50 18.18
N MET A 161 10.41 -8.49 17.29
CA MET A 161 11.27 -9.64 17.11
C MET A 161 11.98 -10.00 18.42
N GLU A 162 12.51 -9.02 19.15
CA GLU A 162 13.15 -9.22 20.47
C GLU A 162 12.18 -9.71 21.56
N MET A 163 10.93 -9.22 21.55
CA MET A 163 9.89 -9.70 22.47
C MET A 163 9.61 -11.21 22.33
N VAL A 164 9.73 -11.75 21.12
CA VAL A 164 9.41 -13.14 20.81
C VAL A 164 10.67 -14.02 20.79
N ALA A 165 11.82 -13.46 20.41
CA ALA A 165 13.09 -14.18 20.27
C ALA A 165 13.87 -14.20 21.58
N SER A 166 13.51 -15.11 22.49
CA SER A 166 14.31 -15.33 23.72
C SER A 166 15.68 -15.89 23.35
N LYS A 167 16.69 -15.47 24.13
CA LYS A 167 18.09 -15.89 23.95
C LYS A 167 18.24 -17.43 24.03
N GLY A 168 18.83 -18.03 22.99
CA GLY A 168 18.97 -19.49 22.86
C GLY A 168 17.67 -20.21 22.46
N GLY A 169 16.59 -19.46 22.16
CA GLY A 169 15.31 -20.04 21.79
C GLY A 169 15.18 -20.38 20.30
N VAL A 170 14.09 -21.07 19.99
CA VAL A 170 13.80 -21.53 18.60
C VAL A 170 13.62 -20.36 17.63
N THR A 171 13.04 -19.26 18.09
CA THR A 171 12.81 -18.06 17.27
C THR A 171 14.13 -17.40 16.90
N GLU A 172 15.04 -17.21 17.85
CA GLU A 172 16.36 -16.65 17.59
C GLU A 172 17.13 -17.54 16.59
N ALA A 173 17.12 -18.85 16.77
CA ALA A 173 17.78 -19.79 15.87
C ALA A 173 17.22 -19.71 14.44
N ALA A 174 15.90 -19.61 14.29
CA ALA A 174 15.24 -19.49 12.99
C ALA A 174 15.58 -18.15 12.31
N LEU A 175 15.48 -17.02 13.02
CA LEU A 175 15.83 -15.70 12.49
C LEU A 175 17.31 -15.62 12.07
N ASN A 176 18.22 -16.17 12.88
CA ASN A 176 19.64 -16.23 12.53
C ASN A 176 19.87 -17.01 11.23
N LYS A 177 19.18 -18.16 11.07
CA LYS A 177 19.28 -18.95 9.84
C LYS A 177 18.78 -18.17 8.63
N ILE A 178 17.59 -17.57 8.72
CA ILE A 178 16.98 -16.77 7.65
C ILE A 178 17.90 -15.61 7.23
N ASN A 179 18.47 -14.91 8.20
CA ASN A 179 19.39 -13.78 7.94
C ASN A 179 20.70 -14.26 7.30
N THR A 180 21.27 -15.38 7.77
CA THR A 180 22.49 -15.95 7.23
C THR A 180 22.31 -16.42 5.78
N GLU A 181 21.12 -16.90 5.42
CA GLU A 181 20.79 -17.28 4.04
C GLU A 181 20.50 -16.05 3.14
N GLY A 182 20.57 -14.86 3.67
CA GLY A 182 20.52 -13.62 2.90
C GLY A 182 19.13 -13.19 2.44
N ILE A 183 18.10 -13.37 3.27
CA ILE A 183 16.72 -13.00 2.97
C ILE A 183 16.61 -11.52 2.53
N GLU A 184 17.35 -10.62 3.17
CA GLU A 184 17.35 -9.19 2.84
C GLU A 184 17.81 -8.96 1.40
N LYS A 185 18.88 -9.65 0.97
CA LYS A 185 19.38 -9.56 -0.39
C LYS A 185 18.33 -10.01 -1.41
N ILE A 186 17.65 -11.13 -1.13
CA ILE A 186 16.61 -11.68 -2.01
C ILE A 186 15.46 -10.67 -2.16
N TRP A 187 14.98 -10.08 -1.07
CA TRP A 187 13.93 -9.07 -1.10
C TRP A 187 14.36 -7.82 -1.85
N LYS A 188 15.58 -7.33 -1.60
CA LYS A 188 16.12 -6.16 -2.27
C LYS A 188 16.23 -6.35 -3.78
N GLU A 189 16.74 -7.49 -4.23
CA GLU A 189 16.82 -7.82 -5.65
C GLU A 189 15.43 -7.93 -6.28
N ALA A 190 14.51 -8.68 -5.66
CA ALA A 190 13.14 -8.87 -6.18
C ALA A 190 12.36 -7.55 -6.29
N ILE A 191 12.51 -6.64 -5.34
CA ILE A 191 11.85 -5.33 -5.38
C ILE A 191 12.49 -4.44 -6.44
N ASN A 192 13.82 -4.42 -6.55
CA ASN A 192 14.52 -3.61 -7.55
C ASN A 192 14.18 -4.06 -8.99
N ASP A 193 14.03 -5.36 -9.22
CA ASP A 193 13.64 -5.89 -10.53
C ASP A 193 12.18 -5.53 -10.91
N ALA A 194 11.36 -5.09 -9.94
CA ALA A 194 9.97 -4.70 -10.12
C ALA A 194 9.74 -3.18 -10.29
N ILE A 195 10.77 -2.36 -10.11
CA ILE A 195 10.75 -0.90 -10.29
C ILE A 195 11.21 -0.53 -11.69
#